data_a067971f9b02c661b49210f80030ad5b
#
_entry.id   a067971f9b02c661b49210f80030ad5b
#
_cell.length_a   1.000
_cell.length_b   1.000
_cell.length_c   1.000
_cell.angle_alpha   90.00
_cell.angle_beta   90.00
_cell.angle_gamma   90.00
#
_symmetry.space_group_name_H-M   'P 1'
#
loop_
_entity.id
_entity.type
_entity.pdbx_description
1 polymer ?
#
loop_
_entity_poly.entity_id
_entity_poly.type
_entity_poly.pdbx_seq_one_letter_code
_entity_poly.pdbx_strand_id
1 'polypeptide(L)'
;MKYTLKAILVMALGCLTYSCLDLDPKDQIADGNYWQEASDFKLFANQFYGWTRDFSNSVYDAPHSDKRSDLILDKSGTNVYSNGTNSIPTGDNNYTDNYNRIRRTNILLQKADSYGNQSDIEQYIGEAKFFSAYCYFELLQLYGD
;
A
#
# COMPACT_ATOMS: atom_id res chain seq x y z
N MET A 1 43.22 -29.19 37.72
CA MET A 1 43.61 -28.82 36.34
C MET A 1 42.63 -29.29 35.23
N LYS A 2 42.14 -30.52 35.23
CA LYS A 2 41.18 -30.99 34.18
C LYS A 2 39.82 -30.29 34.23
N TYR A 3 39.31 -29.94 35.39
CA TYR A 3 37.98 -29.29 35.55
C TYR A 3 38.06 -27.79 35.28
N THR A 4 39.16 -27.13 35.59
CA THR A 4 39.38 -25.71 35.27
C THR A 4 39.46 -25.48 33.77
N LEU A 5 40.11 -26.38 33.04
CA LEU A 5 40.22 -26.29 31.57
C LEU A 5 38.85 -26.48 30.89
N LYS A 6 38.02 -27.41 31.39
CA LYS A 6 36.64 -27.61 30.90
C LYS A 6 35.74 -26.41 31.18
N ALA A 7 35.86 -25.80 32.35
CA ALA A 7 35.08 -24.60 32.68
C ALA A 7 35.43 -23.40 31.78
N ILE A 8 36.71 -23.20 31.49
CA ILE A 8 37.19 -22.16 30.57
C ILE A 8 36.68 -22.41 29.15
N LEU A 9 36.67 -23.68 28.69
CA LEU A 9 36.20 -24.03 27.38
C LEU A 9 34.69 -23.80 27.22
N VAL A 10 33.88 -24.12 28.24
CA VAL A 10 32.43 -23.87 28.25
C VAL A 10 32.14 -22.37 28.27
N MET A 11 32.91 -21.59 29.04
CA MET A 11 32.76 -20.14 29.08
C MET A 11 33.15 -19.46 27.78
N ALA A 12 34.20 -19.94 27.10
CA ALA A 12 34.59 -19.45 25.79
C ALA A 12 33.56 -19.79 24.70
N LEU A 13 32.93 -20.98 24.75
CA LEU A 13 31.87 -21.38 23.85
C LEU A 13 30.58 -20.54 24.05
N GLY A 14 30.27 -20.16 25.27
CA GLY A 14 29.15 -19.29 25.62
C GLY A 14 29.30 -17.87 25.07
N CYS A 15 30.54 -17.33 25.02
CA CYS A 15 30.81 -16.01 24.46
C CYS A 15 30.65 -15.96 22.90
N LEU A 16 30.79 -17.10 22.22
CA LEU A 16 30.63 -17.16 20.76
C LEU A 16 29.17 -17.13 20.30
N THR A 17 28.22 -17.37 21.19
CA THR A 17 26.78 -17.34 20.86
C THR A 17 26.18 -15.94 21.00
N TYR A 18 26.88 -14.97 21.53
CA TYR A 18 26.49 -13.55 21.58
C TYR A 18 26.88 -12.79 20.31
N SER A 19 26.97 -13.45 19.18
CA SER A 19 26.97 -12.76 17.89
C SER A 19 25.55 -12.28 17.65
N CYS A 20 25.25 -11.10 18.16
CA CYS A 20 24.04 -10.38 17.81
C CYS A 20 24.02 -10.20 16.31
N LEU A 21 23.18 -11.00 15.64
CA LEU A 21 22.75 -10.81 14.27
C LEU A 21 21.76 -9.64 14.22
N ASP A 22 22.14 -8.52 14.79
CA ASP A 22 21.47 -7.25 14.53
C ASP A 22 22.06 -6.68 13.23
N LEU A 23 21.87 -7.46 12.18
CA LEU A 23 22.12 -7.03 10.81
C LEU A 23 20.91 -6.22 10.38
N ASP A 24 20.86 -4.95 10.75
CA ASP A 24 20.08 -4.00 10.00
C ASP A 24 20.55 -4.06 8.54
N PRO A 25 19.73 -4.56 7.60
CA PRO A 25 20.12 -4.63 6.21
C PRO A 25 20.31 -3.21 5.70
N LYS A 26 21.54 -2.75 5.58
CA LYS A 26 21.87 -1.40 5.08
C LYS A 26 21.45 -1.21 3.62
N ASP A 27 21.18 -2.30 2.92
CA ASP A 27 20.83 -2.34 1.50
C ASP A 27 19.32 -2.53 1.27
N GLN A 28 18.52 -2.69 2.30
CA GLN A 28 17.07 -2.72 2.21
C GLN A 28 16.49 -1.50 2.92
N ILE A 29 15.52 -0.86 2.28
CA ILE A 29 14.73 0.19 2.90
C ILE A 29 13.92 -0.46 4.03
N ALA A 30 14.54 -0.51 5.23
CA ALA A 30 13.86 -0.93 6.44
C ALA A 30 13.02 0.25 6.96
N ASP A 31 11.87 -0.03 7.55
CA ASP A 31 10.97 0.99 8.09
C ASP A 31 11.66 1.93 9.11
N GLY A 32 12.71 1.45 9.80
CA GLY A 32 13.52 2.25 10.73
C GLY A 32 14.47 3.26 10.07
N ASN A 33 14.85 3.04 8.81
CA ASN A 33 15.81 3.88 8.07
C ASN A 33 15.15 4.74 7.00
N TYR A 34 13.89 4.52 6.71
CA TYR A 34 13.05 5.32 5.85
C TYR A 34 12.36 6.41 6.68
N TRP A 35 11.88 7.44 6.13
CA TRP A 35 11.18 8.54 6.81
C TRP A 35 12.09 9.47 7.62
N GLN A 36 13.36 9.64 7.20
CA GLN A 36 14.33 10.49 7.86
C GLN A 36 14.30 11.93 7.32
N GLU A 37 13.99 12.09 6.03
CA GLU A 37 14.01 13.35 5.33
C GLU A 37 12.68 13.62 4.60
N ALA A 38 12.40 14.89 4.32
CA ALA A 38 11.22 15.30 3.53
C ALA A 38 11.19 14.65 2.13
N SER A 39 12.35 14.34 1.57
CA SER A 39 12.50 13.62 0.30
C SER A 39 11.92 12.20 0.35
N ASP A 40 11.94 11.53 1.49
CA ASP A 40 11.38 10.19 1.64
C ASP A 40 9.85 10.22 1.55
N PHE A 41 9.23 11.22 2.18
CA PHE A 41 7.79 11.46 2.06
C PHE A 41 7.38 11.77 0.63
N LYS A 42 8.19 12.59 -0.08
CA LYS A 42 7.99 12.87 -1.50
C LYS A 42 8.04 11.61 -2.35
N LEU A 43 9.08 10.80 -2.18
CA LEU A 43 9.24 9.55 -2.93
C LEU A 43 8.09 8.58 -2.68
N PHE A 44 7.65 8.50 -1.43
CA PHE A 44 6.51 7.67 -1.08
C PHE A 44 5.19 8.19 -1.66
N ALA A 45 4.95 9.51 -1.61
CA ALA A 45 3.75 10.13 -2.15
C ALA A 45 3.66 10.04 -3.68
N ASN A 46 4.79 10.06 -4.38
CA ASN A 46 4.82 9.96 -5.84
C ASN A 46 4.09 8.73 -6.40
N GLN A 47 4.06 7.62 -5.66
CA GLN A 47 3.32 6.43 -6.08
C GLN A 47 1.81 6.65 -6.18
N PHE A 48 1.26 7.63 -5.43
CA PHE A 48 -0.18 7.87 -5.39
C PHE A 48 -0.73 8.37 -6.73
N TYR A 49 0.08 9.10 -7.48
CA TYR A 49 -0.30 9.64 -8.79
C TYR A 49 -0.59 8.56 -9.83
N GLY A 50 0.04 7.40 -9.70
CA GLY A 50 -0.27 6.22 -10.52
C GLY A 50 -1.63 5.56 -10.23
N TRP A 51 -2.38 6.04 -9.24
CA TRP A 51 -3.70 5.51 -8.91
C TRP A 51 -4.84 6.24 -9.60
N THR A 52 -4.57 7.42 -10.16
CA THR A 52 -5.58 8.16 -10.90
C THR A 52 -5.98 7.40 -12.15
N ARG A 53 -7.25 7.51 -12.50
CA ARG A 53 -7.74 6.92 -13.75
C ARG A 53 -7.10 7.60 -14.94
N ASP A 54 -6.59 6.79 -15.85
CA ASP A 54 -6.23 7.26 -17.17
C ASP A 54 -7.50 7.45 -18.03
N PHE A 55 -7.35 8.21 -19.11
CA PHE A 55 -8.36 8.22 -20.14
C PHE A 55 -8.45 6.83 -20.78
N SER A 56 -9.61 6.20 -20.63
CA SER A 56 -9.83 4.88 -21.23
C SER A 56 -9.81 5.01 -22.75
N ASN A 57 -9.03 4.15 -23.38
CA ASN A 57 -9.02 4.01 -24.84
C ASN A 57 -10.28 3.28 -25.36
N SER A 58 -11.08 2.72 -24.46
CA SER A 58 -12.28 1.98 -24.75
C SER A 58 -13.35 2.22 -23.70
N VAL A 59 -14.57 2.46 -24.14
CA VAL A 59 -15.75 2.57 -23.28
C VAL A 59 -16.08 1.26 -22.53
N TYR A 60 -15.41 0.17 -22.88
CA TYR A 60 -15.64 -1.15 -22.31
C TYR A 60 -14.66 -1.54 -21.19
N ASP A 61 -13.55 -0.81 -21.00
CA ASP A 61 -12.45 -1.29 -20.17
C ASP A 61 -12.49 -0.80 -18.72
N ALA A 62 -13.29 0.21 -18.41
CA ALA A 62 -13.34 0.79 -17.08
C ALA A 62 -14.50 0.24 -16.24
N PRO A 63 -14.32 -0.02 -14.96
CA PRO A 63 -15.40 -0.46 -14.06
C PRO A 63 -16.53 0.57 -13.94
N HIS A 64 -16.25 1.85 -14.26
CA HIS A 64 -17.21 2.95 -14.28
C HIS A 64 -17.71 3.29 -15.69
N SER A 65 -17.57 2.38 -16.63
CA SER A 65 -18.10 2.59 -17.98
C SER A 65 -19.61 2.37 -18.01
N ASP A 66 -20.27 2.96 -19.04
CA ASP A 66 -21.69 2.78 -19.27
C ASP A 66 -22.08 1.33 -19.61
N LYS A 67 -21.09 0.44 -19.76
CA LYS A 67 -21.29 -1.00 -19.88
C LYS A 67 -22.04 -1.62 -18.69
N ARG A 68 -22.01 -0.99 -17.51
CA ARG A 68 -22.79 -1.43 -16.34
C ARG A 68 -24.26 -1.01 -16.38
N SER A 69 -24.62 -0.22 -17.37
CA SER A 69 -26.00 0.23 -17.60
C SER A 69 -26.60 -0.47 -18.84
N ASP A 70 -27.81 -0.12 -19.16
CA ASP A 70 -28.51 -0.51 -20.39
C ASP A 70 -28.24 0.44 -21.57
N LEU A 71 -27.41 1.47 -21.35
CA LEU A 71 -27.11 2.49 -22.38
C LEU A 71 -26.16 1.97 -23.47
N ILE A 72 -25.24 1.06 -23.09
CA ILE A 72 -24.28 0.48 -24.03
C ILE A 72 -24.40 -1.04 -24.03
N LEU A 73 -24.75 -1.58 -25.19
CA LEU A 73 -24.75 -3.03 -25.44
C LEU A 73 -23.44 -3.43 -26.13
N ASP A 74 -22.84 -4.49 -25.67
CA ASP A 74 -21.75 -5.14 -26.36
C ASP A 74 -22.25 -5.81 -27.66
N LYS A 75 -21.41 -5.89 -28.68
CA LYS A 75 -21.68 -6.61 -29.93
C LYS A 75 -22.07 -8.07 -29.71
N SER A 76 -21.60 -8.67 -28.61
CA SER A 76 -21.90 -10.04 -28.18
C SER A 76 -23.28 -10.21 -27.51
N GLY A 77 -24.02 -9.12 -27.28
CA GLY A 77 -25.35 -9.16 -26.66
C GLY A 77 -25.40 -8.54 -25.27
N THR A 78 -26.35 -8.95 -24.44
CA THR A 78 -26.56 -8.42 -23.09
C THR A 78 -25.42 -8.79 -22.15
N ASN A 79 -24.98 -7.83 -21.35
CA ASN A 79 -24.00 -8.07 -20.32
C ASN A 79 -24.67 -8.56 -18.99
N VAL A 80 -23.89 -9.05 -18.07
CA VAL A 80 -24.38 -9.62 -16.80
C VAL A 80 -25.18 -8.62 -15.94
N TYR A 81 -24.94 -7.32 -16.11
CA TYR A 81 -25.64 -6.28 -15.38
C TYR A 81 -27.03 -6.01 -15.97
N SER A 82 -27.12 -5.89 -17.30
CA SER A 82 -28.39 -5.61 -18.01
C SER A 82 -29.34 -6.80 -18.02
N ASN A 83 -28.82 -8.04 -17.94
CA ASN A 83 -29.65 -9.24 -17.90
C ASN A 83 -29.96 -9.78 -16.50
N GLY A 84 -29.42 -9.10 -15.46
CA GLY A 84 -29.67 -9.49 -14.06
C GLY A 84 -28.99 -10.79 -13.63
N THR A 85 -27.99 -11.28 -14.35
CA THR A 85 -27.22 -12.49 -13.98
C THR A 85 -25.93 -12.17 -13.20
N ASN A 86 -25.80 -10.93 -12.77
CA ASN A 86 -24.68 -10.50 -11.94
C ASN A 86 -24.65 -11.26 -10.62
N SER A 87 -23.50 -11.76 -10.24
CA SER A 87 -23.26 -12.41 -8.94
C SER A 87 -22.09 -11.76 -8.23
N ILE A 88 -22.09 -11.85 -6.90
CA ILE A 88 -20.98 -11.34 -6.09
C ILE A 88 -19.75 -12.22 -6.35
N PRO A 89 -18.64 -11.66 -6.86
CA PRO A 89 -17.44 -12.42 -7.11
C PRO A 89 -16.77 -12.83 -5.78
N THR A 90 -16.01 -13.92 -5.77
CA THR A 90 -15.23 -14.37 -4.62
C THR A 90 -14.03 -13.47 -4.32
N GLY A 91 -13.61 -12.64 -5.26
CA GLY A 91 -12.56 -11.63 -5.12
C GLY A 91 -12.75 -10.52 -6.13
N ASP A 92 -12.42 -9.30 -5.73
CA ASP A 92 -12.50 -8.11 -6.58
C ASP A 92 -11.26 -7.24 -6.36
N ASN A 93 -10.48 -7.08 -7.41
CA ASN A 93 -9.28 -6.26 -7.38
C ASN A 93 -9.59 -4.79 -7.11
N ASN A 94 -10.71 -4.26 -7.62
CA ASN A 94 -11.09 -2.87 -7.34
C ASN A 94 -11.27 -2.63 -5.85
N TYR A 95 -11.86 -3.60 -5.13
CA TYR A 95 -12.01 -3.54 -3.68
C TYR A 95 -10.65 -3.64 -2.98
N THR A 96 -9.91 -4.69 -3.27
CA THR A 96 -8.64 -5.00 -2.61
C THR A 96 -7.59 -3.91 -2.85
N ASP A 97 -7.45 -3.44 -4.09
CA ASP A 97 -6.47 -2.43 -4.46
C ASP A 97 -6.76 -1.08 -3.81
N ASN A 98 -8.03 -0.64 -3.78
CA ASN A 98 -8.38 0.62 -3.14
C ASN A 98 -8.12 0.58 -1.62
N TYR A 99 -8.42 -0.52 -0.92
CA TYR A 99 -8.06 -0.65 0.50
C TYR A 99 -6.55 -0.73 0.74
N ASN A 100 -5.79 -1.36 -0.15
CA ASN A 100 -4.33 -1.34 -0.09
C ASN A 100 -3.77 0.07 -0.30
N ARG A 101 -4.35 0.85 -1.21
CA ARG A 101 -3.98 2.26 -1.45
C ARG A 101 -4.28 3.12 -0.22
N ILE A 102 -5.47 2.99 0.37
CA ILE A 102 -5.85 3.66 1.62
C ILE A 102 -4.87 3.31 2.74
N ARG A 103 -4.49 2.05 2.88
CA ARG A 103 -3.48 1.64 3.85
C ARG A 103 -2.16 2.37 3.64
N ARG A 104 -1.71 2.54 2.39
CA ARG A 104 -0.46 3.26 2.08
C ARG A 104 -0.56 4.74 2.44
N THR A 105 -1.69 5.40 2.16
CA THR A 105 -1.88 6.80 2.59
C THR A 105 -1.85 6.92 4.11
N ASN A 106 -2.47 5.99 4.83
CA ASN A 106 -2.46 5.97 6.29
C ASN A 106 -1.05 5.75 6.87
N ILE A 107 -0.20 4.93 6.22
CA ILE A 107 1.20 4.76 6.62
C ILE A 107 1.94 6.10 6.54
N LEU A 108 1.81 6.83 5.42
CA LEU A 108 2.45 8.15 5.28
C LEU A 108 1.97 9.10 6.38
N LEU A 109 0.66 9.17 6.63
CA LEU A 109 0.09 10.05 7.65
C LEU A 109 0.59 9.69 9.05
N GLN A 110 0.64 8.41 9.39
CA GLN A 110 1.16 7.94 10.66
C GLN A 110 2.66 8.30 10.85
N LYS A 111 3.45 8.18 9.79
CA LYS A 111 4.87 8.55 9.83
C LYS A 111 5.06 10.07 9.91
N ALA A 112 4.20 10.83 9.26
CA ALA A 112 4.19 12.29 9.32
C ALA A 112 3.92 12.81 10.73
N ASP A 113 3.05 12.13 11.51
CA ASP A 113 2.77 12.52 12.91
C ASP A 113 4.01 12.48 13.81
N SER A 114 4.97 11.60 13.49
CA SER A 114 6.23 11.44 14.24
C SER A 114 7.40 12.22 13.63
N TYR A 115 7.22 12.88 12.49
CA TYR A 115 8.28 13.67 11.84
C TYR A 115 8.46 15.02 12.50
N GLY A 116 9.71 15.37 12.85
CA GLY A 116 10.03 16.53 13.68
C GLY A 116 9.74 17.90 13.06
N ASN A 117 9.73 18.01 11.74
CA ASN A 117 9.45 19.25 11.00
C ASN A 117 8.32 19.08 10.00
N GLN A 118 7.09 19.08 10.48
CA GLN A 118 5.90 18.84 9.66
C GLN A 118 5.72 19.86 8.54
N SER A 119 6.23 21.08 8.71
CA SER A 119 6.11 22.14 7.68
C SER A 119 6.79 21.74 6.36
N ASP A 120 7.83 20.92 6.41
CA ASP A 120 8.56 20.50 5.21
C ASP A 120 7.82 19.42 4.41
N ILE A 121 6.82 18.79 5.02
CA ILE A 121 6.07 17.66 4.46
C ILE A 121 4.56 17.92 4.33
N GLU A 122 4.08 19.13 4.62
CA GLU A 122 2.65 19.48 4.56
C GLU A 122 2.02 19.15 3.21
N GLN A 123 2.75 19.37 2.12
CA GLN A 123 2.30 19.01 0.78
C GLN A 123 1.97 17.52 0.69
N TYR A 124 2.87 16.66 1.17
CA TYR A 124 2.70 15.19 1.08
C TYR A 124 1.61 14.67 2.01
N ILE A 125 1.41 15.34 3.14
CA ILE A 125 0.25 15.09 4.01
C ILE A 125 -1.06 15.44 3.27
N GLY A 126 -1.09 16.56 2.58
CA GLY A 126 -2.22 16.97 1.74
C GLY A 126 -2.50 15.97 0.62
N GLU A 127 -1.46 15.54 -0.09
CA GLU A 127 -1.55 14.51 -1.13
C GLU A 127 -2.09 13.19 -0.58
N ALA A 128 -1.58 12.72 0.56
CA ALA A 128 -2.07 11.49 1.19
C ALA A 128 -3.55 11.56 1.55
N LYS A 129 -4.01 12.68 2.10
CA LYS A 129 -5.43 12.90 2.41
C LYS A 129 -6.29 12.94 1.15
N PHE A 130 -5.82 13.61 0.09
CA PHE A 130 -6.51 13.67 -1.18
C PHE A 130 -6.66 12.28 -1.80
N PHE A 131 -5.58 11.51 -1.91
CA PHE A 131 -5.62 10.18 -2.51
C PHE A 131 -6.37 9.17 -1.65
N SER A 132 -6.36 9.31 -0.33
CA SER A 132 -7.23 8.54 0.55
C SER A 132 -8.71 8.78 0.23
N ALA A 133 -9.11 10.05 0.15
CA ALA A 133 -10.47 10.42 -0.21
C ALA A 133 -10.85 9.94 -1.62
N TYR A 134 -9.93 10.02 -2.58
CA TYR A 134 -10.13 9.50 -3.94
C TYR A 134 -10.41 8.00 -3.92
N CYS A 135 -9.63 7.20 -3.18
CA CYS A 135 -9.85 5.76 -3.10
C CYS A 135 -11.19 5.41 -2.40
N TYR A 136 -11.57 6.14 -1.36
CA TYR A 136 -12.89 5.98 -0.74
C TYR A 136 -14.02 6.35 -1.70
N PHE A 137 -13.86 7.40 -2.50
CA PHE A 137 -14.83 7.78 -3.51
C PHE A 137 -14.99 6.69 -4.58
N GLU A 138 -13.88 6.07 -5.02
CA GLU A 138 -13.93 4.93 -5.95
C GLU A 138 -14.70 3.75 -5.35
N LEU A 139 -14.45 3.43 -4.08
CA LEU A 139 -15.18 2.37 -3.37
C LEU A 139 -16.67 2.69 -3.25
N LEU A 140 -17.01 3.92 -2.87
CA LEU A 140 -18.40 4.36 -2.75
C LEU A 140 -19.15 4.26 -4.08
N GLN A 141 -18.52 4.66 -5.18
CA GLN A 141 -19.13 4.57 -6.51
C GLN A 141 -19.40 3.14 -6.96
N LEU A 142 -18.54 2.18 -6.56
CA LEU A 142 -18.66 0.78 -7.00
C LEU A 142 -19.54 -0.07 -6.09
N TYR A 143 -19.50 0.19 -4.79
CA TYR A 143 -20.09 -0.71 -3.78
C TYR A 143 -21.16 -0.05 -2.94
N GLY A 144 -21.28 1.28 -2.99
CA GLY A 144 -22.18 2.03 -2.12
C GLY A 144 -21.61 2.22 -0.71
N ASP A 145 -22.48 2.63 0.20
CA ASP A 145 -22.20 2.81 1.64
C ASP A 145 -22.51 1.55 2.46
#